data_dfbc4a2eed06ef40cdb9e7caf8efd912
#
_entry.id   dfbc4a2eed06ef40cdb9e7caf8efd912
#
_cell.length_a   1.000
_cell.length_b   1.000
_cell.length_c   1.000
_cell.angle_alpha   90.00
_cell.angle_beta   90.00
_cell.angle_gamma   90.00
#
_symmetry.space_group_name_H-M   'P 1'
#
loop_
_entity.id
_entity.type
_entity.pdbx_description
1 polymer ?
#
loop_
_entity_poly.entity_id
_entity_poly.type
_entity_poly.pdbx_seq_one_letter_code
_entity_poly.pdbx_strand_id
1 'polypeptide(L)'
;MLTRILGRIDSATVNQIFRCLAYFRDDRPLIVLLLLFTAALTLLGLVQAWPLAVLVDSALGSQTADSWVHRLLLAPFPEDPVKRIAGLALMALLLRLIQELISTARRLLAPRVHYNGLLRVRCDLYRKLQVMHLDYHRSQPLADSLFRLTTDTLGCQAVLTVVINLAFAVVTLCVIIGLLAMRSVPLTLIALSIAPPLMWVNILFGRRLEEKARKSKESDNAFTTAVQRSMSSIVLTQAFGREDEEFHRFGATARKCVRAWFAIHRQEVGYALSVGLILGLGASLILTYGGILLYQHRLTPGELMIFMAYLGLLYDPLCQITGLNFNLQSGLAGARRVFEVLDRKVMPSDAPQAISLAVQPRRLTLEDIGFEYHAGQAILRGISITIEPGQSVAFVGSSGAGKSTLLNLLPRFYDPTAGKMKLDEWDFRHIRLKDLRRHIALVLQESVILPTNIAENIAYGCPGATQEEIREAARLAGASAFIEALPKGYLTELNDAGLNLSGGQRQRIALARALLTKAPTLVLDEPTSALDSNHEQIVTETLNSLKGKRTVVLVSHRIGTVMGCDRICVLARGTIVEQGSHQELIRLGGIYASMAKQQRHADSPIYPEAA
;
A
#
# COMPACT_ATOMS: atom_id res chain seq x y z
N MET A 1 -35.42 -10.13 -9.25
CA MET A 1 -34.41 -9.04 -9.18
C MET A 1 -33.23 -9.40 -8.30
N LEU A 2 -33.44 -9.96 -7.12
CA LEU A 2 -32.39 -10.58 -6.28
C LEU A 2 -31.58 -11.65 -7.06
N THR A 3 -32.22 -12.46 -7.90
CA THR A 3 -31.59 -13.43 -8.79
C THR A 3 -30.70 -12.79 -9.87
N ARG A 4 -30.98 -11.56 -10.33
CA ARG A 4 -30.08 -10.83 -11.26
C ARG A 4 -28.90 -10.14 -10.54
N ILE A 5 -29.02 -9.81 -9.25
CA ILE A 5 -27.95 -9.27 -8.43
C ILE A 5 -27.03 -10.41 -7.96
N LEU A 6 -27.60 -11.53 -7.53
CA LEU A 6 -26.85 -12.72 -7.11
C LEU A 6 -26.31 -13.54 -8.28
N GLY A 7 -26.98 -13.55 -9.45
CA GLY A 7 -26.57 -14.29 -10.65
C GLY A 7 -25.38 -13.70 -11.41
N ARG A 8 -24.83 -12.55 -10.98
CA ARG A 8 -23.57 -11.94 -11.46
C ARG A 8 -22.40 -12.07 -10.48
N ILE A 9 -22.60 -12.73 -9.36
CA ILE A 9 -21.50 -13.01 -8.44
C ILE A 9 -20.81 -14.26 -8.97
N ASP A 10 -19.81 -14.03 -9.80
CA ASP A 10 -18.92 -15.06 -10.34
C ASP A 10 -18.22 -15.78 -9.17
N SER A 11 -17.94 -17.06 -9.31
CA SER A 11 -17.25 -17.86 -8.29
C SER A 11 -15.93 -17.19 -7.84
N ALA A 12 -15.25 -16.48 -8.74
CA ALA A 12 -14.09 -15.68 -8.48
C ALA A 12 -14.36 -14.53 -7.49
N THR A 13 -15.50 -13.84 -7.63
CA THR A 13 -15.92 -12.76 -6.72
C THR A 13 -16.23 -13.27 -5.32
N VAL A 14 -16.93 -14.41 -5.24
CA VAL A 14 -17.22 -15.09 -3.95
C VAL A 14 -15.92 -15.46 -3.24
N ASN A 15 -14.96 -16.06 -3.93
CA ASN A 15 -13.68 -16.42 -3.37
C ASN A 15 -12.90 -15.20 -2.86
N GLN A 16 -12.94 -14.06 -3.58
CA GLN A 16 -12.32 -12.81 -3.14
C GLN A 16 -12.96 -12.25 -1.86
N ILE A 17 -14.30 -12.31 -1.75
CA ILE A 17 -15.00 -11.92 -0.52
C ILE A 17 -14.52 -12.78 0.66
N PHE A 18 -14.48 -14.11 0.49
CA PHE A 18 -13.99 -14.99 1.55
C PHE A 18 -12.53 -14.72 1.93
N ARG A 19 -11.67 -14.42 0.96
CA ARG A 19 -10.27 -14.02 1.22
C ARG A 19 -10.18 -12.73 2.02
N CYS A 20 -10.99 -11.71 1.69
CA CYS A 20 -11.06 -10.49 2.48
C CYS A 20 -11.51 -10.77 3.91
N LEU A 21 -12.57 -11.57 4.08
CA LEU A 21 -13.12 -11.91 5.39
C LEU A 21 -12.16 -12.76 6.24
N ALA A 22 -11.28 -13.54 5.61
CA ALA A 22 -10.29 -14.36 6.32
C ALA A 22 -9.34 -13.52 7.19
N TYR A 23 -9.02 -12.29 6.80
CA TYR A 23 -8.20 -11.38 7.59
C TYR A 23 -8.84 -10.90 8.90
N PHE A 24 -10.15 -11.07 9.04
CA PHE A 24 -10.91 -10.71 10.25
C PHE A 24 -11.26 -11.91 11.11
N ARG A 25 -10.74 -13.11 10.77
CA ARG A 25 -11.07 -14.37 11.44
C ARG A 25 -10.72 -14.36 12.93
N ASP A 26 -9.63 -13.73 13.32
CA ASP A 26 -9.18 -13.67 14.70
C ASP A 26 -10.02 -12.72 15.56
N ASP A 27 -10.74 -11.78 14.90
CA ASP A 27 -11.64 -10.83 15.57
C ASP A 27 -13.09 -11.35 15.66
N ARG A 28 -13.35 -12.64 15.41
CA ARG A 28 -14.70 -13.23 15.46
C ARG A 28 -15.50 -12.87 16.72
N PRO A 29 -14.95 -12.94 17.95
CA PRO A 29 -15.72 -12.57 19.14
C PRO A 29 -16.12 -11.11 19.14
N LEU A 30 -15.26 -10.21 18.64
CA LEU A 30 -15.57 -8.79 18.52
C LEU A 30 -16.61 -8.54 17.42
N ILE A 31 -16.56 -9.30 16.32
CA ILE A 31 -17.55 -9.24 15.24
C ILE A 31 -18.92 -9.70 15.75
N VAL A 32 -18.99 -10.79 16.51
CA VAL A 32 -20.23 -11.27 17.13
C VAL A 32 -20.80 -10.21 18.07
N LEU A 33 -19.96 -9.61 18.91
CA LEU A 33 -20.38 -8.53 19.80
C LEU A 33 -20.89 -7.30 19.01
N LEU A 34 -20.22 -6.94 17.92
CA LEU A 34 -20.64 -5.87 17.02
C LEU A 34 -22.00 -6.17 16.39
N LEU A 35 -22.23 -7.41 15.97
CA LEU A 35 -23.50 -7.89 15.45
C LEU A 35 -24.60 -7.81 16.50
N LEU A 36 -24.33 -8.24 17.74
CA LEU A 36 -25.27 -8.14 18.86
C LEU A 36 -25.63 -6.68 19.17
N PHE A 37 -24.66 -5.78 19.23
CA PHE A 37 -24.94 -4.35 19.42
C PHE A 37 -25.78 -3.78 18.28
N THR A 38 -25.52 -4.16 17.04
CA THR A 38 -26.30 -3.68 15.90
C THR A 38 -27.72 -4.24 15.94
N ALA A 39 -27.92 -5.51 16.27
CA ALA A 39 -29.23 -6.11 16.49
C ALA A 39 -29.99 -5.40 17.63
N ALA A 40 -29.34 -5.16 18.75
CA ALA A 40 -29.93 -4.42 19.88
C ALA A 40 -30.35 -3.00 19.48
N LEU A 41 -29.50 -2.28 18.73
CA LEU A 41 -29.84 -0.93 18.24
C LEU A 41 -31.04 -0.94 17.28
N THR A 42 -31.15 -1.94 16.42
CA THR A 42 -32.29 -2.12 15.53
C THR A 42 -33.57 -2.36 16.35
N LEU A 43 -33.55 -3.29 17.30
CA LEU A 43 -34.68 -3.59 18.18
C LEU A 43 -35.09 -2.36 19.02
N LEU A 44 -34.14 -1.68 19.65
CA LEU A 44 -34.40 -0.46 20.41
C LEU A 44 -35.00 0.64 19.54
N GLY A 45 -34.50 0.82 18.30
CA GLY A 45 -35.05 1.79 17.34
C GLY A 45 -36.52 1.50 16.98
N LEU A 46 -36.89 0.22 16.87
CA LEU A 46 -38.28 -0.18 16.64
C LEU A 46 -39.16 0.06 17.89
N VAL A 47 -38.66 -0.28 19.07
CA VAL A 47 -39.40 -0.10 20.33
C VAL A 47 -39.55 1.38 20.69
N GLN A 48 -38.64 2.24 20.30
CA GLN A 48 -38.63 3.67 20.68
C GLN A 48 -39.89 4.46 20.21
N ALA A 49 -40.57 4.03 19.16
CA ALA A 49 -41.79 4.65 18.68
C ALA A 49 -43.02 4.35 19.58
N TRP A 50 -42.99 3.24 20.34
CA TRP A 50 -44.15 2.74 21.09
C TRP A 50 -44.54 3.58 22.31
N PRO A 51 -43.59 4.03 23.18
CA PRO A 51 -43.97 4.85 24.33
C PRO A 51 -44.73 6.13 23.93
N LEU A 52 -44.31 6.77 22.83
CA LEU A 52 -44.99 7.94 22.31
C LEU A 52 -46.40 7.61 21.76
N ALA A 53 -46.53 6.51 21.05
CA ALA A 53 -47.80 6.04 20.52
C ALA A 53 -48.80 5.74 21.65
N VAL A 54 -48.36 5.03 22.68
CA VAL A 54 -49.16 4.68 23.86
C VAL A 54 -49.56 5.95 24.65
N LEU A 55 -48.64 6.94 24.73
CA LEU A 55 -48.93 8.22 25.40
C LEU A 55 -50.04 8.98 24.66
N VAL A 56 -49.97 9.05 23.33
CA VAL A 56 -50.98 9.71 22.51
C VAL A 56 -52.35 9.01 22.62
N ASP A 57 -52.36 7.69 22.56
CA ASP A 57 -53.59 6.90 22.72
C ASP A 57 -54.22 7.10 24.11
N SER A 58 -53.40 7.12 25.16
CA SER A 58 -53.85 7.37 26.53
C SER A 58 -54.37 8.77 26.75
N ALA A 59 -53.76 9.81 26.12
CA ALA A 59 -54.14 11.19 26.25
C ALA A 59 -55.45 11.53 25.47
N LEU A 60 -55.70 10.86 24.34
CA LEU A 60 -56.87 11.06 23.50
C LEU A 60 -58.05 10.15 23.86
N GLY A 61 -57.92 9.31 24.91
CA GLY A 61 -59.00 8.50 25.44
C GLY A 61 -59.54 7.44 24.47
N SER A 62 -58.73 6.94 23.55
CA SER A 62 -59.11 5.90 22.57
C SER A 62 -59.33 4.56 23.28
N GLN A 63 -60.60 4.14 23.47
CA GLN A 63 -60.97 2.89 24.15
C GLN A 63 -60.58 1.60 23.42
N THR A 64 -60.04 1.68 22.22
CA THR A 64 -59.72 0.52 21.38
C THR A 64 -58.28 -0.02 21.57
N ALA A 65 -57.54 0.49 22.53
CA ALA A 65 -56.12 0.15 22.73
C ALA A 65 -55.93 -1.12 23.58
N ASP A 66 -56.65 -2.22 23.28
CA ASP A 66 -56.51 -3.50 23.98
C ASP A 66 -55.38 -4.41 23.41
N SER A 67 -54.34 -3.79 22.93
CA SER A 67 -53.16 -4.48 22.44
C SER A 67 -52.31 -4.99 23.62
N TRP A 68 -51.81 -6.20 23.49
CA TRP A 68 -50.88 -6.78 24.48
C TRP A 68 -49.67 -5.87 24.79
N VAL A 69 -49.22 -5.08 23.82
CA VAL A 69 -48.11 -4.10 23.97
C VAL A 69 -48.55 -2.93 24.87
N HIS A 70 -49.77 -2.42 24.71
CA HIS A 70 -50.31 -1.37 25.58
C HIS A 70 -50.36 -1.86 27.03
N ARG A 71 -50.89 -3.08 27.24
CA ARG A 71 -50.91 -3.69 28.57
C ARG A 71 -49.50 -3.86 29.16
N LEU A 72 -48.56 -4.35 28.37
CA LEU A 72 -47.17 -4.53 28.84
C LEU A 72 -46.50 -3.19 29.21
N LEU A 73 -46.70 -2.15 28.38
CA LEU A 73 -46.07 -0.85 28.57
C LEU A 73 -46.72 -0.04 29.69
N LEU A 74 -48.04 -0.20 29.91
CA LEU A 74 -48.77 0.47 30.99
C LEU A 74 -48.73 -0.23 32.31
N ALA A 75 -48.50 -1.56 32.35
CA ALA A 75 -48.49 -2.37 33.55
C ALA A 75 -47.61 -1.83 34.71
N PRO A 76 -46.42 -1.25 34.44
CA PRO A 76 -45.59 -0.73 35.54
C PRO A 76 -46.05 0.61 36.10
N PHE A 77 -47.06 1.27 35.52
CA PHE A 77 -47.45 2.63 35.89
C PHE A 77 -48.83 2.69 36.60
N PRO A 78 -49.02 3.58 37.61
CA PRO A 78 -50.30 3.78 38.30
C PRO A 78 -51.39 4.22 37.35
N GLU A 79 -52.66 4.10 37.78
CA GLU A 79 -53.82 4.52 36.97
C GLU A 79 -53.99 6.04 36.84
N ASP A 80 -53.28 6.82 37.65
CA ASP A 80 -53.25 8.29 37.57
C ASP A 80 -52.69 8.76 36.19
N PRO A 81 -53.46 9.53 35.40
CA PRO A 81 -53.06 9.96 34.07
C PRO A 81 -51.75 10.75 34.03
N VAL A 82 -51.49 11.61 35.02
CA VAL A 82 -50.29 12.44 35.08
C VAL A 82 -49.07 11.58 35.35
N LYS A 83 -49.19 10.62 36.24
CA LYS A 83 -48.09 9.67 36.56
C LYS A 83 -47.81 8.73 35.38
N ARG A 84 -48.84 8.30 34.62
CA ARG A 84 -48.69 7.51 33.40
C ARG A 84 -47.92 8.28 32.32
N ILE A 85 -48.30 9.56 32.06
CA ILE A 85 -47.61 10.43 31.11
C ILE A 85 -46.14 10.59 31.52
N ALA A 86 -45.89 10.93 32.79
CA ALA A 86 -44.50 11.08 33.29
C ALA A 86 -43.70 9.77 33.20
N GLY A 87 -44.33 8.63 33.50
CA GLY A 87 -43.69 7.31 33.42
C GLY A 87 -43.34 6.93 31.97
N LEU A 88 -44.23 7.11 31.01
CA LEU A 88 -43.97 6.83 29.60
C LEU A 88 -42.90 7.77 29.03
N ALA A 89 -42.90 9.05 29.41
CA ALA A 89 -41.85 9.98 29.02
C ALA A 89 -40.49 9.59 29.58
N LEU A 90 -40.45 9.18 30.87
CA LEU A 90 -39.21 8.67 31.47
C LEU A 90 -38.74 7.38 30.79
N MET A 91 -39.65 6.46 30.48
CA MET A 91 -39.32 5.23 29.75
C MET A 91 -38.76 5.55 28.35
N ALA A 92 -39.33 6.47 27.61
CA ALA A 92 -38.81 6.91 26.31
C ALA A 92 -37.39 7.50 26.44
N LEU A 93 -37.13 8.30 27.50
CA LEU A 93 -35.81 8.83 27.80
C LEU A 93 -34.83 7.73 28.13
N LEU A 94 -35.20 6.75 28.97
CA LEU A 94 -34.34 5.62 29.32
C LEU A 94 -34.00 4.75 28.10
N LEU A 95 -34.97 4.44 27.24
CA LEU A 95 -34.74 3.72 25.98
C LEU A 95 -33.75 4.49 25.09
N ARG A 96 -33.91 5.80 25.01
CA ARG A 96 -32.99 6.67 24.25
C ARG A 96 -31.57 6.64 24.84
N LEU A 97 -31.43 6.74 26.17
CA LEU A 97 -30.15 6.67 26.84
C LEU A 97 -29.46 5.31 26.61
N ILE A 98 -30.19 4.21 26.73
CA ILE A 98 -29.66 2.87 26.44
C ILE A 98 -29.21 2.77 24.99
N GLN A 99 -30.02 3.28 24.05
CA GLN A 99 -29.69 3.32 22.63
C GLN A 99 -28.40 4.09 22.38
N GLU A 100 -28.22 5.27 22.98
CA GLU A 100 -27.00 6.08 22.83
C GLU A 100 -25.78 5.40 23.46
N LEU A 101 -25.92 4.75 24.62
CA LEU A 101 -24.84 3.99 25.24
C LEU A 101 -24.37 2.82 24.35
N ILE A 102 -25.32 2.01 23.85
CA ILE A 102 -25.01 0.91 22.94
C ILE A 102 -24.42 1.42 21.62
N SER A 103 -24.97 2.52 21.09
CA SER A 103 -24.44 3.16 19.86
C SER A 103 -23.00 3.62 20.08
N THR A 104 -22.70 4.25 21.21
CA THR A 104 -21.36 4.69 21.58
C THR A 104 -20.41 3.50 21.74
N ALA A 105 -20.84 2.46 22.44
CA ALA A 105 -20.05 1.22 22.59
C ALA A 105 -19.75 0.60 21.21
N ARG A 106 -20.73 0.54 20.31
CA ARG A 106 -20.54 0.06 18.93
C ARG A 106 -19.56 0.94 18.16
N ARG A 107 -19.66 2.28 18.27
CA ARG A 107 -18.74 3.23 17.60
C ARG A 107 -17.31 3.09 18.09
N LEU A 108 -17.09 2.64 19.33
CA LEU A 108 -15.75 2.34 19.86
C LEU A 108 -15.24 0.95 19.45
N LEU A 109 -16.15 -0.01 19.30
CA LEU A 109 -15.79 -1.39 18.97
C LEU A 109 -15.51 -1.58 17.47
N ALA A 110 -16.33 -0.99 16.60
CA ALA A 110 -16.22 -1.18 15.16
C ALA A 110 -14.83 -0.82 14.59
N PRO A 111 -14.19 0.30 14.96
CA PRO A 111 -12.84 0.63 14.50
C PRO A 111 -11.79 -0.39 14.92
N ARG A 112 -11.92 -1.02 16.11
CA ARG A 112 -10.97 -2.07 16.56
C ARG A 112 -10.95 -3.25 15.60
N VAL A 113 -12.13 -3.77 15.23
CA VAL A 113 -12.24 -4.85 14.25
C VAL A 113 -11.65 -4.43 12.90
N HIS A 114 -12.04 -3.25 12.42
CA HIS A 114 -11.61 -2.74 11.12
C HIS A 114 -10.09 -2.54 11.04
N TYR A 115 -9.49 -1.91 12.05
CA TYR A 115 -8.06 -1.60 12.04
C TYR A 115 -7.19 -2.82 12.30
N ASN A 116 -7.63 -3.79 13.12
CA ASN A 116 -6.91 -5.04 13.31
C ASN A 116 -6.78 -5.83 12.01
N GLY A 117 -7.88 -6.02 11.29
CA GLY A 117 -7.86 -6.68 9.99
C GLY A 117 -7.03 -5.92 8.95
N LEU A 118 -7.18 -4.58 8.91
CA LEU A 118 -6.38 -3.72 8.03
C LEU A 118 -4.88 -3.85 8.32
N LEU A 119 -4.49 -3.87 9.60
CA LEU A 119 -3.10 -4.03 10.01
C LEU A 119 -2.51 -5.35 9.49
N ARG A 120 -3.26 -6.47 9.61
CA ARG A 120 -2.82 -7.78 9.10
C ARG A 120 -2.60 -7.75 7.58
N VAL A 121 -3.57 -7.19 6.83
CA VAL A 121 -3.43 -7.05 5.37
C VAL A 121 -2.20 -6.22 5.01
N ARG A 122 -1.98 -5.09 5.69
CA ARG A 122 -0.83 -4.22 5.47
C ARG A 122 0.49 -4.90 5.81
N CYS A 123 0.56 -5.62 6.92
CA CYS A 123 1.76 -6.35 7.32
C CYS A 123 2.11 -7.45 6.30
N ASP A 124 1.12 -8.21 5.82
CA ASP A 124 1.35 -9.25 4.83
C ASP A 124 1.77 -8.66 3.49
N LEU A 125 1.11 -7.58 3.05
CA LEU A 125 1.48 -6.90 1.81
C LEU A 125 2.88 -6.29 1.90
N TYR A 126 3.22 -5.63 3.02
CA TYR A 126 4.54 -5.05 3.23
C TYR A 126 5.64 -6.10 3.25
N ARG A 127 5.43 -7.21 4.00
CA ARG A 127 6.35 -8.35 3.99
C ARG A 127 6.54 -8.92 2.58
N LYS A 128 5.45 -9.02 1.81
CA LYS A 128 5.51 -9.50 0.44
C LYS A 128 6.30 -8.55 -0.46
N LEU A 129 6.05 -7.24 -0.37
CA LEU A 129 6.79 -6.23 -1.12
C LEU A 129 8.29 -6.27 -0.83
N GLN A 130 8.70 -6.46 0.43
CA GLN A 130 10.12 -6.55 0.80
C GLN A 130 10.86 -7.73 0.15
N VAL A 131 10.17 -8.83 -0.15
CA VAL A 131 10.78 -10.02 -0.77
C VAL A 131 10.49 -10.12 -2.27
N MET A 132 9.80 -9.14 -2.86
CA MET A 132 9.53 -9.13 -4.29
C MET A 132 10.81 -8.93 -5.09
N HIS A 133 10.78 -9.45 -6.31
CA HIS A 133 11.82 -9.33 -7.31
C HIS A 133 12.22 -7.86 -7.57
N LEU A 134 13.51 -7.59 -7.75
CA LEU A 134 14.00 -6.23 -7.97
C LEU A 134 13.40 -5.58 -9.24
N ASP A 135 13.11 -6.40 -10.25
CA ASP A 135 12.46 -5.96 -11.48
C ASP A 135 11.04 -5.42 -11.24
N TYR A 136 10.30 -5.99 -10.28
CA TYR A 136 9.00 -5.44 -9.86
C TYR A 136 9.14 -4.00 -9.37
N HIS A 137 10.13 -3.73 -8.53
CA HIS A 137 10.36 -2.39 -7.99
C HIS A 137 10.90 -1.39 -9.02
N ARG A 138 11.60 -1.88 -10.05
CA ARG A 138 12.08 -1.05 -11.16
C ARG A 138 11.00 -0.77 -12.20
N SER A 139 10.11 -1.74 -12.44
CA SER A 139 9.05 -1.61 -13.45
C SER A 139 7.81 -0.86 -12.93
N GLN A 140 7.61 -0.79 -11.61
CA GLN A 140 6.46 -0.13 -11.00
C GLN A 140 6.88 1.15 -10.29
N PRO A 141 6.18 2.27 -10.49
CA PRO A 141 6.42 3.49 -9.73
C PRO A 141 6.25 3.25 -8.22
N LEU A 142 7.12 3.82 -7.40
CA LEU A 142 7.00 3.74 -5.93
C LEU A 142 5.61 4.17 -5.45
N ALA A 143 5.03 5.19 -6.09
CA ALA A 143 3.69 5.68 -5.79
C ALA A 143 2.61 4.59 -5.90
N ASP A 144 2.71 3.65 -6.86
CA ASP A 144 1.76 2.53 -6.99
C ASP A 144 1.83 1.59 -5.78
N SER A 145 3.03 1.22 -5.34
CA SER A 145 3.23 0.38 -4.15
C SER A 145 2.72 1.07 -2.88
N LEU A 146 2.96 2.38 -2.73
CA LEU A 146 2.43 3.18 -1.62
C LEU A 146 0.90 3.25 -1.68
N PHE A 147 0.31 3.49 -2.84
CA PHE A 147 -1.14 3.53 -3.02
C PHE A 147 -1.80 2.19 -2.67
N ARG A 148 -1.20 1.08 -3.10
CA ARG A 148 -1.67 -0.28 -2.74
C ARG A 148 -1.63 -0.50 -1.24
N LEU A 149 -0.53 -0.10 -0.56
CA LEU A 149 -0.35 -0.30 0.87
C LEU A 149 -1.27 0.60 1.72
N THR A 150 -1.52 1.84 1.29
CA THR A 150 -2.28 2.83 2.07
C THR A 150 -3.77 2.81 1.76
N THR A 151 -4.16 2.74 0.48
CA THR A 151 -5.53 2.94 0.00
C THR A 151 -6.20 1.63 -0.39
N ASP A 152 -5.56 0.78 -1.20
CA ASP A 152 -6.19 -0.44 -1.72
C ASP A 152 -6.45 -1.47 -0.62
N THR A 153 -5.63 -1.51 0.43
CA THR A 153 -5.85 -2.36 1.60
C THR A 153 -7.17 -2.06 2.32
N LEU A 154 -7.69 -0.82 2.23
CA LEU A 154 -9.02 -0.47 2.74
C LEU A 154 -10.15 -1.23 2.05
N GLY A 155 -9.89 -1.77 0.86
CA GLY A 155 -10.86 -2.59 0.12
C GLY A 155 -11.35 -3.81 0.90
N CYS A 156 -10.48 -4.49 1.63
CA CYS A 156 -10.86 -5.63 2.47
C CYS A 156 -11.80 -5.22 3.62
N GLN A 157 -11.52 -4.07 4.25
CA GLN A 157 -12.38 -3.47 5.28
C GLN A 157 -13.76 -3.08 4.72
N ALA A 158 -13.79 -2.46 3.52
CA ALA A 158 -15.02 -2.06 2.86
C ALA A 158 -15.90 -3.29 2.55
N VAL A 159 -15.32 -4.40 2.10
CA VAL A 159 -16.04 -5.67 1.87
C VAL A 159 -16.69 -6.19 3.17
N LEU A 160 -15.96 -6.22 4.28
CA LEU A 160 -16.53 -6.63 5.58
C LEU A 160 -17.72 -5.74 5.97
N THR A 161 -17.56 -4.42 5.88
CA THR A 161 -18.60 -3.44 6.22
C THR A 161 -19.85 -3.66 5.38
N VAL A 162 -19.69 -3.86 4.07
CA VAL A 162 -20.80 -4.11 3.15
C VAL A 162 -21.55 -5.40 3.49
N VAL A 163 -20.84 -6.49 3.79
CA VAL A 163 -21.45 -7.78 4.14
C VAL A 163 -22.26 -7.66 5.45
N ILE A 164 -21.70 -7.02 6.46
CA ILE A 164 -22.38 -6.81 7.74
C ILE A 164 -23.63 -5.94 7.53
N ASN A 165 -23.50 -4.79 6.88
CA ASN A 165 -24.60 -3.86 6.68
C ASN A 165 -25.74 -4.47 5.85
N LEU A 166 -25.41 -5.27 4.82
CA LEU A 166 -26.43 -5.96 4.03
C LEU A 166 -27.24 -6.94 4.87
N ALA A 167 -26.55 -7.78 5.68
CA ALA A 167 -27.23 -8.74 6.54
C ALA A 167 -28.23 -8.04 7.47
N PHE A 168 -27.81 -6.92 8.09
CA PHE A 168 -28.70 -6.13 8.96
C PHE A 168 -29.81 -5.43 8.18
N ALA A 169 -29.53 -4.86 7.01
CA ALA A 169 -30.54 -4.21 6.19
C ALA A 169 -31.69 -5.18 5.83
N VAL A 170 -31.34 -6.41 5.44
CA VAL A 170 -32.35 -7.44 5.11
C VAL A 170 -33.17 -7.83 6.34
N VAL A 171 -32.50 -8.11 7.48
CA VAL A 171 -33.19 -8.49 8.71
C VAL A 171 -34.10 -7.35 9.20
N THR A 172 -33.59 -6.11 9.25
CA THR A 172 -34.36 -4.93 9.66
C THR A 172 -35.59 -4.74 8.78
N LEU A 173 -35.44 -4.85 7.47
CA LEU A 173 -36.56 -4.73 6.51
C LEU A 173 -37.63 -5.81 6.75
N CYS A 174 -37.22 -7.08 6.91
CA CYS A 174 -38.15 -8.17 7.21
C CYS A 174 -38.92 -7.95 8.52
N VAL A 175 -38.21 -7.50 9.58
CA VAL A 175 -38.85 -7.24 10.88
C VAL A 175 -39.84 -6.07 10.80
N ILE A 176 -39.47 -4.95 10.16
CA ILE A 176 -40.38 -3.80 10.00
C ILE A 176 -41.62 -4.19 9.22
N ILE A 177 -41.46 -4.87 8.07
CA ILE A 177 -42.59 -5.32 7.25
C ILE A 177 -43.48 -6.27 8.05
N GLY A 178 -42.91 -7.22 8.79
CA GLY A 178 -43.67 -8.14 9.65
C GLY A 178 -44.50 -7.43 10.71
N LEU A 179 -43.88 -6.49 11.44
CA LEU A 179 -44.56 -5.71 12.48
C LEU A 179 -45.71 -4.84 11.93
N LEU A 180 -45.48 -4.19 10.79
CA LEU A 180 -46.51 -3.37 10.13
C LEU A 180 -47.65 -4.25 9.58
N ALA A 181 -47.36 -5.39 8.99
CA ALA A 181 -48.35 -6.32 8.42
C ALA A 181 -49.26 -6.91 9.51
N MET A 182 -48.74 -7.17 10.71
CA MET A 182 -49.52 -7.64 11.86
C MET A 182 -50.57 -6.59 12.35
N ARG A 183 -50.40 -5.31 12.02
CA ARG A 183 -51.31 -4.21 12.42
C ARG A 183 -52.31 -3.90 11.33
N SER A 184 -51.86 -3.66 10.11
CA SER A 184 -52.73 -3.37 8.98
C SER A 184 -52.04 -3.72 7.66
N VAL A 185 -52.50 -4.78 7.02
CA VAL A 185 -51.98 -5.20 5.71
C VAL A 185 -52.14 -4.11 4.65
N PRO A 186 -53.30 -3.40 4.52
CA PRO A 186 -53.46 -2.33 3.53
C PRO A 186 -52.46 -1.17 3.72
N LEU A 187 -52.26 -0.69 4.97
CA LEU A 187 -51.27 0.35 5.26
C LEU A 187 -49.86 -0.10 4.98
N THR A 188 -49.53 -1.37 5.28
CA THR A 188 -48.24 -1.95 4.96
C THR A 188 -47.99 -2.01 3.46
N LEU A 189 -48.99 -2.33 2.66
CA LEU A 189 -48.89 -2.31 1.20
C LEU A 189 -48.68 -0.88 0.67
N ILE A 190 -49.33 0.12 1.27
CA ILE A 190 -49.10 1.53 0.95
C ILE A 190 -47.66 1.93 1.30
N ALA A 191 -47.19 1.60 2.50
CA ALA A 191 -45.78 1.85 2.89
C ALA A 191 -44.80 1.17 1.96
N LEU A 192 -45.07 -0.08 1.56
CA LEU A 192 -44.21 -0.85 0.67
C LEU A 192 -44.28 -0.35 -0.79
N SER A 193 -45.39 0.32 -1.20
CA SER A 193 -45.50 0.89 -2.55
C SER A 193 -44.49 1.99 -2.83
N ILE A 194 -43.89 2.58 -1.79
CA ILE A 194 -42.82 3.58 -1.87
C ILE A 194 -41.49 2.92 -2.29
N ALA A 195 -41.28 1.64 -1.99
CA ALA A 195 -40.04 0.94 -2.28
C ALA A 195 -39.69 0.84 -3.79
N PRO A 196 -40.63 0.53 -4.72
CA PRO A 196 -40.30 0.49 -6.15
C PRO A 196 -39.84 1.83 -6.73
N PRO A 197 -40.49 2.99 -6.49
CA PRO A 197 -40.01 4.30 -6.97
C PRO A 197 -38.67 4.68 -6.33
N LEU A 198 -38.48 4.44 -5.02
CA LEU A 198 -37.16 4.63 -4.39
C LEU A 198 -36.07 3.81 -5.05
N MET A 199 -36.37 2.55 -5.30
CA MET A 199 -35.43 1.63 -5.96
C MET A 199 -35.12 2.07 -7.39
N TRP A 200 -36.13 2.55 -8.13
CA TRP A 200 -35.94 3.10 -9.47
C TRP A 200 -35.05 4.36 -9.46
N VAL A 201 -35.31 5.31 -8.53
CA VAL A 201 -34.48 6.51 -8.36
C VAL A 201 -33.04 6.13 -7.99
N ASN A 202 -32.86 5.19 -7.06
CA ASN A 202 -31.51 4.69 -6.68
C ASN A 202 -30.75 4.10 -7.88
N ILE A 203 -31.43 3.30 -8.73
CA ILE A 203 -30.82 2.71 -9.93
C ILE A 203 -30.47 3.80 -10.95
N LEU A 204 -31.38 4.75 -11.16
CA LEU A 204 -31.22 5.82 -12.15
C LEU A 204 -30.09 6.78 -11.77
N PHE A 205 -30.11 7.26 -10.54
CA PHE A 205 -29.09 8.19 -10.03
C PHE A 205 -27.79 7.47 -9.74
N GLY A 206 -27.83 6.22 -9.23
CA GLY A 206 -26.65 5.43 -8.93
C GLY A 206 -25.74 5.27 -10.14
N ARG A 207 -26.28 4.89 -11.30
CA ARG A 207 -25.51 4.79 -12.56
C ARG A 207 -24.90 6.14 -12.99
N ARG A 208 -25.68 7.21 -12.90
CA ARG A 208 -25.22 8.56 -13.28
C ARG A 208 -24.16 9.08 -12.31
N LEU A 209 -24.35 8.83 -11.03
CA LEU A 209 -23.40 9.22 -9.97
C LEU A 209 -22.09 8.46 -10.13
N GLU A 210 -22.14 7.15 -10.41
CA GLU A 210 -20.96 6.32 -10.67
C GLU A 210 -20.13 6.84 -11.85
N GLU A 211 -20.79 7.17 -12.98
CA GLU A 211 -20.09 7.74 -14.15
C GLU A 211 -19.44 9.09 -13.83
N LYS A 212 -20.17 9.98 -13.12
CA LYS A 212 -19.64 11.27 -12.71
C LYS A 212 -18.53 11.14 -11.68
N ALA A 213 -18.66 10.23 -10.71
CA ALA A 213 -17.63 9.94 -9.72
C ALA A 213 -16.36 9.41 -10.38
N ARG A 214 -16.48 8.54 -11.40
CA ARG A 214 -15.34 8.06 -12.18
C ARG A 214 -14.63 9.21 -12.91
N LYS A 215 -15.38 10.08 -13.60
CA LYS A 215 -14.81 11.25 -14.29
C LYS A 215 -14.16 12.25 -13.32
N SER A 216 -14.73 12.41 -12.12
CA SER A 216 -14.13 13.23 -11.07
C SER A 216 -12.82 12.65 -10.60
N LYS A 217 -12.78 11.35 -10.33
CA LYS A 217 -11.56 10.66 -9.91
C LYS A 217 -10.46 10.71 -10.98
N GLU A 218 -10.81 10.61 -12.26
CA GLU A 218 -9.88 10.82 -13.38
C GLU A 218 -9.33 12.26 -13.38
N SER A 219 -10.19 13.26 -13.11
CA SER A 219 -9.79 14.67 -13.00
C SER A 219 -8.92 14.95 -11.77
N ASP A 220 -9.22 14.32 -10.62
CA ASP A 220 -8.42 14.40 -9.40
C ASP A 220 -7.02 13.78 -9.60
N ASN A 221 -6.95 12.64 -10.30
CA ASN A 221 -5.69 12.01 -10.65
C ASN A 221 -4.85 12.91 -11.59
N ALA A 222 -5.49 13.50 -12.60
CA ALA A 222 -4.82 14.43 -13.52
C ALA A 222 -4.32 15.68 -12.79
N PHE A 223 -5.10 16.19 -11.83
CA PHE A 223 -4.72 17.31 -10.96
C PHE A 223 -3.51 16.95 -10.10
N THR A 224 -3.54 15.82 -9.40
CA THR A 224 -2.43 15.32 -8.56
C THR A 224 -1.16 15.13 -9.38
N THR A 225 -1.27 14.54 -10.57
CA THR A 225 -0.14 14.35 -11.50
C THR A 225 0.43 15.69 -11.97
N ALA A 226 -0.42 16.68 -12.24
CA ALA A 226 0.03 18.03 -12.63
C ALA A 226 0.79 18.73 -11.49
N VAL A 227 0.30 18.62 -10.25
CA VAL A 227 0.98 19.13 -9.05
C VAL A 227 2.33 18.45 -8.85
N GLN A 228 2.35 17.13 -8.88
CA GLN A 228 3.58 16.35 -8.70
C GLN A 228 4.63 16.72 -9.76
N ARG A 229 4.23 16.83 -11.04
CA ARG A 229 5.12 17.25 -12.13
C ARG A 229 5.68 18.65 -11.87
N SER A 230 4.82 19.61 -11.55
CA SER A 230 5.24 21.00 -11.29
C SER A 230 6.20 21.10 -10.12
N MET A 231 5.93 20.37 -9.02
CA MET A 231 6.82 20.37 -7.85
C MET A 231 8.14 19.66 -8.13
N SER A 232 8.13 18.55 -8.86
CA SER A 232 9.37 17.84 -9.24
C SER A 232 10.26 18.64 -10.19
N SER A 233 9.68 19.56 -10.98
CA SER A 233 10.40 20.41 -11.92
C SER A 233 10.57 21.86 -11.42
N ILE A 234 10.38 22.13 -10.14
CA ILE A 234 10.37 23.50 -9.61
C ILE A 234 11.66 24.27 -9.90
N VAL A 235 12.82 23.61 -9.77
CA VAL A 235 14.12 24.21 -10.10
C VAL A 235 14.18 24.62 -11.56
N LEU A 236 13.67 23.79 -12.47
CA LEU A 236 13.62 24.08 -13.89
C LEU A 236 12.67 25.25 -14.19
N THR A 237 11.48 25.25 -13.56
CA THR A 237 10.50 26.33 -13.69
C THR A 237 11.11 27.67 -13.29
N GLN A 238 11.77 27.73 -12.13
CA GLN A 238 12.44 28.93 -11.62
C GLN A 238 13.65 29.33 -12.48
N ALA A 239 14.47 28.36 -12.92
CA ALA A 239 15.64 28.64 -13.73
C ALA A 239 15.28 29.28 -15.10
N PHE A 240 14.09 29.00 -15.62
CA PHE A 240 13.60 29.53 -16.89
C PHE A 240 12.55 30.63 -16.76
N GLY A 241 12.20 31.06 -15.51
CA GLY A 241 11.21 32.11 -15.25
C GLY A 241 9.83 31.82 -15.80
N ARG A 242 9.38 30.52 -15.71
CA ARG A 242 8.10 30.07 -16.28
C ARG A 242 7.00 29.83 -15.23
N GLU A 243 7.07 30.51 -14.10
CA GLU A 243 6.13 30.37 -12.98
C GLU A 243 4.69 30.70 -13.42
N ASP A 244 4.49 31.79 -14.16
CA ASP A 244 3.18 32.23 -14.61
C ASP A 244 2.55 31.23 -15.61
N GLU A 245 3.34 30.68 -16.53
CA GLU A 245 2.86 29.68 -17.50
C GLU A 245 2.42 28.40 -16.78
N GLU A 246 3.22 27.90 -15.83
CA GLU A 246 2.87 26.71 -15.04
C GLU A 246 1.66 26.99 -14.14
N PHE A 247 1.53 28.20 -13.57
CA PHE A 247 0.34 28.60 -12.81
C PHE A 247 -0.92 28.60 -13.68
N HIS A 248 -0.85 29.12 -14.89
CA HIS A 248 -1.98 29.09 -15.82
C HIS A 248 -2.38 27.65 -16.22
N ARG A 249 -1.44 26.76 -16.46
CA ARG A 249 -1.66 25.33 -16.75
C ARG A 249 -2.31 24.63 -15.55
N PHE A 250 -1.77 24.86 -14.36
CA PHE A 250 -2.35 24.37 -13.11
C PHE A 250 -3.78 24.86 -12.92
N GLY A 251 -4.03 26.17 -13.08
CA GLY A 251 -5.35 26.75 -12.96
C GLY A 251 -6.39 26.16 -13.95
N ALA A 252 -5.98 25.82 -15.16
CA ALA A 252 -6.85 25.15 -16.14
C ALA A 252 -7.25 23.74 -15.67
N THR A 253 -6.29 22.97 -15.11
CA THR A 253 -6.53 21.62 -14.59
C THR A 253 -7.38 21.66 -13.31
N ALA A 254 -7.10 22.58 -12.39
CA ALA A 254 -7.88 22.80 -11.18
C ALA A 254 -9.35 23.14 -11.49
N ARG A 255 -9.60 24.04 -12.46
CA ARG A 255 -10.97 24.37 -12.90
C ARG A 255 -11.73 23.17 -13.48
N LYS A 256 -11.05 22.25 -14.19
CA LYS A 256 -11.67 21.00 -14.67
C LYS A 256 -12.07 20.10 -13.49
N CYS A 257 -11.20 19.97 -12.49
CA CYS A 257 -11.45 19.19 -11.27
C CYS A 257 -12.68 19.75 -10.51
N VAL A 258 -12.72 21.06 -10.27
CA VAL A 258 -13.86 21.72 -9.61
C VAL A 258 -15.17 21.53 -10.38
N ARG A 259 -15.16 21.64 -11.73
CA ARG A 259 -16.35 21.36 -12.53
C ARG A 259 -16.84 19.93 -12.40
N ALA A 260 -15.92 18.96 -12.31
CA ALA A 260 -16.27 17.56 -12.10
C ALA A 260 -16.94 17.36 -10.73
N TRP A 261 -16.42 17.99 -9.67
CA TRP A 261 -17.03 17.97 -8.33
C TRP A 261 -18.43 18.57 -8.31
N PHE A 262 -18.62 19.74 -8.93
CA PHE A 262 -19.95 20.34 -9.07
C PHE A 262 -20.91 19.43 -9.84
N ALA A 263 -20.42 18.70 -10.85
CA ALA A 263 -21.27 17.77 -11.59
C ALA A 263 -21.75 16.58 -10.73
N ILE A 264 -20.94 16.10 -9.79
CA ILE A 264 -21.35 15.09 -8.80
C ILE A 264 -22.36 15.72 -7.85
N HIS A 265 -22.00 16.81 -7.21
CA HIS A 265 -22.85 17.45 -6.19
C HIS A 265 -24.26 17.78 -6.72
N ARG A 266 -24.37 18.25 -7.96
CA ARG A 266 -25.66 18.47 -8.60
C ARG A 266 -26.50 17.19 -8.72
N GLN A 267 -25.85 16.02 -8.96
CA GLN A 267 -26.55 14.73 -8.98
C GLN A 267 -26.98 14.30 -7.56
N GLU A 268 -26.15 14.54 -6.55
CA GLU A 268 -26.48 14.26 -5.15
C GLU A 268 -27.67 15.07 -4.68
N VAL A 269 -27.70 16.36 -4.99
CA VAL A 269 -28.85 17.25 -4.65
C VAL A 269 -30.13 16.79 -5.38
N GLY A 270 -30.04 16.46 -6.67
CA GLY A 270 -31.16 15.91 -7.44
C GLY A 270 -31.68 14.59 -6.89
N TYR A 271 -30.76 13.70 -6.46
CA TYR A 271 -31.11 12.47 -5.78
C TYR A 271 -31.82 12.71 -4.45
N ALA A 272 -31.26 13.55 -3.59
CA ALA A 272 -31.85 13.88 -2.28
C ALA A 272 -33.25 14.48 -2.41
N LEU A 273 -33.46 15.41 -3.38
CA LEU A 273 -34.75 15.96 -3.69
C LEU A 273 -35.76 14.87 -4.13
N SER A 274 -35.35 14.00 -5.03
CA SER A 274 -36.21 12.90 -5.53
C SER A 274 -36.65 11.96 -4.42
N VAL A 275 -35.70 11.59 -3.54
CA VAL A 275 -35.98 10.75 -2.36
C VAL A 275 -36.93 11.48 -1.39
N GLY A 276 -36.66 12.75 -1.08
CA GLY A 276 -37.50 13.54 -0.19
C GLY A 276 -38.95 13.64 -0.70
N LEU A 277 -39.13 13.84 -2.01
CA LEU A 277 -40.47 13.89 -2.63
C LEU A 277 -41.19 12.53 -2.53
N ILE A 278 -40.50 11.42 -2.81
CA ILE A 278 -41.09 10.08 -2.72
C ILE A 278 -41.51 9.76 -1.28
N LEU A 279 -40.65 10.07 -0.30
CA LEU A 279 -40.96 9.85 1.11
C LEU A 279 -42.10 10.77 1.57
N GLY A 280 -42.15 12.03 1.12
CA GLY A 280 -43.22 12.97 1.40
C GLY A 280 -44.57 12.50 0.83
N LEU A 281 -44.60 12.01 -0.41
CA LEU A 281 -45.78 11.39 -1.02
C LEU A 281 -46.26 10.16 -0.23
N GLY A 282 -45.32 9.31 0.17
CA GLY A 282 -45.59 8.13 0.98
C GLY A 282 -46.21 8.48 2.34
N ALA A 283 -45.60 9.46 3.02
CA ALA A 283 -46.14 9.98 4.27
C ALA A 283 -47.56 10.54 4.10
N SER A 284 -47.83 11.31 3.02
CA SER A 284 -49.13 11.84 2.70
C SER A 284 -50.17 10.74 2.44
N LEU A 285 -49.81 9.68 1.70
CA LEU A 285 -50.70 8.55 1.44
C LEU A 285 -51.03 7.78 2.74
N ILE A 286 -50.03 7.54 3.60
CA ILE A 286 -50.23 6.89 4.91
C ILE A 286 -51.11 7.75 5.80
N LEU A 287 -50.87 9.06 5.86
CA LEU A 287 -51.71 9.98 6.63
C LEU A 287 -53.16 10.01 6.12
N THR A 288 -53.35 10.05 4.81
CA THR A 288 -54.69 10.10 4.21
C THR A 288 -55.45 8.81 4.48
N TYR A 289 -54.89 7.65 4.13
CA TYR A 289 -55.57 6.37 4.31
C TYR A 289 -55.66 5.97 5.79
N GLY A 290 -54.60 6.21 6.56
CA GLY A 290 -54.58 5.97 8.01
C GLY A 290 -55.54 6.90 8.75
N GLY A 291 -55.69 8.17 8.31
CA GLY A 291 -56.71 9.10 8.82
C GLY A 291 -58.13 8.64 8.57
N ILE A 292 -58.41 8.04 7.38
CA ILE A 292 -59.72 7.43 7.08
C ILE A 292 -59.98 6.24 8.02
N LEU A 293 -59.00 5.37 8.24
CA LEU A 293 -59.12 4.25 9.16
C LEU A 293 -59.28 4.72 10.62
N LEU A 294 -58.61 5.80 11.00
CA LEU A 294 -58.78 6.44 12.30
C LEU A 294 -60.21 7.00 12.47
N TYR A 295 -60.72 7.68 11.46
CA TYR A 295 -62.10 8.17 11.47
C TYR A 295 -63.13 7.03 11.58
N GLN A 296 -62.83 5.86 10.97
CA GLN A 296 -63.63 4.65 11.06
C GLN A 296 -63.43 3.86 12.39
N HIS A 297 -62.67 4.36 13.34
CA HIS A 297 -62.28 3.68 14.58
C HIS A 297 -61.62 2.32 14.39
N ARG A 298 -60.97 2.10 13.24
CA ARG A 298 -60.24 0.86 12.91
C ARG A 298 -58.75 0.95 13.21
N LEU A 299 -58.26 2.14 13.53
CA LEU A 299 -56.86 2.40 13.84
C LEU A 299 -56.84 3.40 15.01
N THR A 300 -55.83 3.34 15.90
CA THR A 300 -55.59 4.34 16.92
C THR A 300 -54.66 5.46 16.41
N PRO A 301 -54.70 6.68 17.00
CA PRO A 301 -53.73 7.72 16.69
C PRO A 301 -52.29 7.29 16.90
N GLY A 302 -52.01 6.54 17.99
CA GLY A 302 -50.70 6.00 18.28
C GLY A 302 -50.22 5.00 17.25
N GLU A 303 -51.08 4.12 16.75
CA GLU A 303 -50.74 3.19 15.67
C GLU A 303 -50.39 3.94 14.37
N LEU A 304 -51.10 5.00 14.02
CA LEU A 304 -50.75 5.83 12.88
C LEU A 304 -49.36 6.47 13.03
N MET A 305 -49.01 6.94 14.25
CA MET A 305 -47.67 7.44 14.53
C MET A 305 -46.58 6.40 14.37
N ILE A 306 -46.83 5.11 14.76
CA ILE A 306 -45.91 4.01 14.54
C ILE A 306 -45.68 3.80 13.05
N PHE A 307 -46.73 3.79 12.21
CA PHE A 307 -46.60 3.70 10.76
C PHE A 307 -45.73 4.80 10.18
N MET A 308 -45.91 6.06 10.64
CA MET A 308 -45.09 7.19 10.21
C MET A 308 -43.64 7.06 10.63
N ALA A 309 -43.38 6.66 11.87
CA ALA A 309 -42.02 6.44 12.36
C ALA A 309 -41.31 5.33 11.58
N TYR A 310 -42.00 4.21 11.34
CA TYR A 310 -41.42 3.07 10.62
C TYR A 310 -41.22 3.32 9.13
N LEU A 311 -42.03 4.21 8.52
CA LEU A 311 -41.76 4.69 7.16
C LEU A 311 -40.38 5.32 7.04
N GLY A 312 -40.01 6.17 8.03
CA GLY A 312 -38.68 6.75 8.07
C GLY A 312 -37.57 5.69 8.21
N LEU A 313 -37.79 4.66 9.05
CA LEU A 313 -36.83 3.58 9.27
C LEU A 313 -36.69 2.60 8.08
N LEU A 314 -37.66 2.56 7.15
CA LEU A 314 -37.57 1.73 5.92
C LEU A 314 -36.54 2.26 4.90
N TYR A 315 -36.26 3.58 4.94
CA TYR A 315 -35.41 4.23 3.94
C TYR A 315 -33.96 3.71 3.96
N ASP A 316 -33.34 3.69 5.14
CA ASP A 316 -31.91 3.33 5.27
C ASP A 316 -31.60 1.90 4.79
N PRO A 317 -32.34 0.85 5.19
CA PRO A 317 -32.16 -0.49 4.65
C PRO A 317 -32.31 -0.59 3.12
N LEU A 318 -33.30 0.11 2.56
CA LEU A 318 -33.53 0.14 1.12
C LEU A 318 -32.35 0.78 0.37
N CYS A 319 -31.81 1.89 0.89
CA CYS A 319 -30.63 2.54 0.32
C CYS A 319 -29.38 1.66 0.42
N GLN A 320 -29.19 0.98 1.56
CA GLN A 320 -28.05 0.06 1.72
C GLN A 320 -28.09 -1.09 0.70
N ILE A 321 -29.26 -1.69 0.50
CA ILE A 321 -29.43 -2.80 -0.48
C ILE A 321 -29.17 -2.32 -1.91
N THR A 322 -29.60 -1.11 -2.26
CA THR A 322 -29.43 -0.57 -3.63
C THR A 322 -28.00 -0.06 -3.89
N GLY A 323 -27.33 0.50 -2.88
CA GLY A 323 -25.94 0.93 -2.94
C GLY A 323 -24.90 -0.20 -2.85
N LEU A 324 -25.34 -1.42 -2.56
CA LEU A 324 -24.49 -2.58 -2.33
C LEU A 324 -23.48 -2.82 -3.44
N ASN A 325 -23.94 -2.83 -4.70
CA ASN A 325 -23.09 -3.16 -5.85
C ASN A 325 -21.94 -2.18 -6.00
N PHE A 326 -22.18 -0.89 -5.83
CA PHE A 326 -21.13 0.13 -5.95
C PHE A 326 -20.07 -0.03 -4.86
N ASN A 327 -20.49 -0.10 -3.60
CA ASN A 327 -19.57 -0.21 -2.45
C ASN A 327 -18.79 -1.53 -2.47
N LEU A 328 -19.46 -2.64 -2.83
CA LEU A 328 -18.82 -3.95 -2.94
C LEU A 328 -17.78 -3.98 -4.06
N GLN A 329 -18.15 -3.50 -5.26
CA GLN A 329 -17.23 -3.48 -6.41
C GLN A 329 -16.03 -2.57 -6.19
N SER A 330 -16.24 -1.41 -5.56
CA SER A 330 -15.15 -0.51 -5.18
C SER A 330 -14.18 -1.17 -4.19
N GLY A 331 -14.71 -1.81 -3.15
CA GLY A 331 -13.90 -2.55 -2.18
C GLY A 331 -13.14 -3.74 -2.80
N LEU A 332 -13.83 -4.51 -3.64
CA LEU A 332 -13.22 -5.64 -4.35
C LEU A 332 -12.14 -5.21 -5.35
N ALA A 333 -12.31 -4.07 -6.02
CA ALA A 333 -11.29 -3.56 -6.94
C ALA A 333 -9.96 -3.24 -6.21
N GLY A 334 -10.03 -2.62 -5.02
CA GLY A 334 -8.85 -2.42 -4.18
C GLY A 334 -8.26 -3.74 -3.70
N ALA A 335 -9.10 -4.62 -3.16
CA ALA A 335 -8.66 -5.93 -2.68
C ALA A 335 -8.01 -6.78 -3.79
N ARG A 336 -8.52 -6.73 -5.03
CA ARG A 336 -7.90 -7.42 -6.20
C ARG A 336 -6.46 -6.98 -6.41
N ARG A 337 -6.19 -5.68 -6.45
CA ARG A 337 -4.84 -5.15 -6.64
C ARG A 337 -3.89 -5.55 -5.50
N VAL A 338 -4.41 -5.67 -4.27
CA VAL A 338 -3.63 -6.20 -3.14
C VAL A 338 -3.32 -7.68 -3.34
N PHE A 339 -4.34 -8.50 -3.68
CA PHE A 339 -4.16 -9.94 -3.88
C PHE A 339 -3.30 -10.27 -5.10
N GLU A 340 -3.33 -9.46 -6.16
CA GLU A 340 -2.41 -9.59 -7.30
C GLU A 340 -0.95 -9.57 -6.85
N VAL A 341 -0.60 -8.71 -5.89
CA VAL A 341 0.76 -8.66 -5.34
C VAL A 341 1.02 -9.84 -4.40
N LEU A 342 0.08 -10.16 -3.51
CA LEU A 342 0.22 -11.26 -2.55
C LEU A 342 0.37 -12.61 -3.25
N ASP A 343 -0.33 -12.84 -4.36
CA ASP A 343 -0.33 -14.08 -5.12
C ASP A 343 0.87 -14.19 -6.08
N ARG A 344 1.56 -13.08 -6.35
CA ARG A 344 2.70 -13.07 -7.26
C ARG A 344 3.83 -13.93 -6.70
N LYS A 345 4.40 -14.79 -7.54
CA LYS A 345 5.54 -15.62 -7.15
C LYS A 345 6.75 -14.72 -6.84
N VAL A 346 7.43 -15.04 -5.76
CA VAL A 346 8.70 -14.41 -5.41
C VAL A 346 9.81 -15.19 -6.10
N MET A 347 10.62 -14.49 -6.89
CA MET A 347 11.82 -15.07 -7.50
C MET A 347 12.94 -14.03 -7.42
N PRO A 348 14.20 -14.42 -7.10
CA PRO A 348 14.59 -15.76 -6.67
C PRO A 348 14.03 -16.10 -5.27
N SER A 349 13.73 -17.36 -5.02
CA SER A 349 13.30 -17.89 -3.73
C SER A 349 14.20 -19.02 -3.29
N ASP A 350 14.18 -19.33 -1.99
CA ASP A 350 14.89 -20.50 -1.48
C ASP A 350 14.24 -21.77 -2.03
N ALA A 351 15.09 -22.71 -2.49
CA ALA A 351 14.63 -24.04 -2.83
C ALA A 351 14.14 -24.77 -1.55
N PRO A 352 13.17 -25.71 -1.64
CA PRO A 352 12.68 -26.45 -0.47
C PRO A 352 13.79 -27.13 0.35
N GLN A 353 14.90 -27.49 -0.31
CA GLN A 353 16.06 -28.15 0.29
C GLN A 353 17.28 -27.21 0.35
N ALA A 354 17.08 -25.90 0.38
CA ALA A 354 18.17 -24.94 0.46
C ALA A 354 18.99 -25.13 1.74
N ILE A 355 20.29 -25.30 1.56
CA ILE A 355 21.25 -25.49 2.64
C ILE A 355 21.64 -24.17 3.29
N SER A 356 22.00 -24.22 4.56
CA SER A 356 22.64 -23.13 5.27
C SER A 356 24.15 -23.26 5.19
N LEU A 357 24.84 -22.18 4.80
CA LEU A 357 26.28 -22.15 4.74
C LEU A 357 26.89 -21.23 5.80
N ALA A 358 27.92 -21.72 6.50
CA ALA A 358 28.72 -20.87 7.37
C ALA A 358 29.47 -19.80 6.56
N VAL A 359 29.51 -18.58 7.09
CA VAL A 359 30.19 -17.45 6.45
C VAL A 359 31.70 -17.62 6.56
N GLN A 360 32.34 -17.91 5.45
CA GLN A 360 33.80 -18.10 5.33
C GLN A 360 34.25 -17.78 3.90
N PRO A 361 35.55 -17.49 3.67
CA PRO A 361 36.09 -17.34 2.32
C PRO A 361 35.84 -18.59 1.48
N ARG A 362 35.26 -18.42 0.28
CA ARG A 362 34.93 -19.51 -0.63
C ARG A 362 35.27 -19.14 -2.06
N ARG A 363 35.53 -20.16 -2.88
CA ARG A 363 35.71 -20.03 -4.31
C ARG A 363 34.36 -19.67 -4.95
N LEU A 364 34.36 -18.62 -5.78
CA LEU A 364 33.23 -18.21 -6.58
C LEU A 364 33.44 -18.66 -8.03
N THR A 365 32.54 -19.48 -8.55
CA THR A 365 32.64 -20.00 -9.92
C THR A 365 31.39 -19.64 -10.70
N LEU A 366 31.56 -19.01 -11.86
CA LEU A 366 30.56 -18.75 -12.86
C LEU A 366 30.84 -19.71 -14.04
N GLU A 367 29.83 -20.52 -14.41
CA GLU A 367 29.94 -21.54 -15.46
C GLU A 367 28.93 -21.22 -16.56
N ASP A 368 29.41 -20.79 -17.72
CA ASP A 368 28.60 -20.51 -18.93
C ASP A 368 27.38 -19.62 -18.67
N ILE A 369 27.57 -18.53 -17.93
CA ILE A 369 26.48 -17.64 -17.51
C ILE A 369 25.92 -16.88 -18.71
N GLY A 370 24.64 -17.12 -18.99
CA GLY A 370 23.80 -16.32 -19.86
C GLY A 370 22.73 -15.60 -19.06
N PHE A 371 22.40 -14.36 -19.46
CA PHE A 371 21.33 -13.60 -18.81
C PHE A 371 20.63 -12.63 -19.75
N GLU A 372 19.30 -12.56 -19.62
CA GLU A 372 18.43 -11.60 -20.31
C GLU A 372 17.37 -11.07 -19.33
N TYR A 373 17.10 -9.75 -19.37
CA TYR A 373 15.97 -9.15 -18.62
C TYR A 373 14.62 -9.40 -19.33
N HIS A 374 14.64 -9.40 -20.65
CA HIS A 374 13.49 -9.68 -21.50
C HIS A 374 13.87 -10.77 -22.51
N ALA A 375 12.95 -11.68 -22.74
CA ALA A 375 13.18 -12.79 -23.67
C ALA A 375 13.68 -12.31 -25.04
N GLY A 376 14.76 -12.88 -25.51
CA GLY A 376 15.40 -12.55 -26.80
C GLY A 376 16.38 -11.37 -26.78
N GLN A 377 16.61 -10.73 -25.61
CA GLN A 377 17.61 -9.66 -25.44
C GLN A 377 18.74 -10.09 -24.51
N ALA A 378 19.59 -10.99 -24.99
CA ALA A 378 20.70 -11.51 -24.18
C ALA A 378 21.74 -10.41 -23.89
N ILE A 379 21.95 -10.13 -22.59
CA ILE A 379 22.92 -9.14 -22.08
C ILE A 379 24.23 -9.81 -21.71
N LEU A 380 24.18 -11.01 -21.12
CA LEU A 380 25.38 -11.82 -20.85
C LEU A 380 25.31 -13.11 -21.64
N ARG A 381 26.44 -13.55 -22.16
CA ARG A 381 26.57 -14.71 -23.05
C ARG A 381 27.81 -15.50 -22.72
N GLY A 382 27.66 -16.68 -22.12
CA GLY A 382 28.75 -17.61 -21.90
C GLY A 382 29.86 -17.10 -20.98
N ILE A 383 29.53 -16.32 -19.94
CA ILE A 383 30.54 -15.85 -18.98
C ILE A 383 31.00 -17.02 -18.10
N SER A 384 32.28 -17.35 -18.21
CA SER A 384 32.91 -18.38 -17.40
C SER A 384 34.14 -17.82 -16.71
N ILE A 385 34.18 -17.87 -15.38
CA ILE A 385 35.28 -17.40 -14.55
C ILE A 385 35.26 -18.08 -13.19
N THR A 386 36.43 -18.39 -12.67
CA THR A 386 36.65 -18.84 -11.29
C THR A 386 37.44 -17.77 -10.55
N ILE A 387 36.96 -17.38 -9.38
CA ILE A 387 37.58 -16.41 -8.49
C ILE A 387 37.95 -17.13 -7.19
N GLU A 388 39.22 -17.17 -6.89
CA GLU A 388 39.72 -17.84 -5.69
C GLU A 388 39.49 -16.97 -4.43
N PRO A 389 39.41 -17.60 -3.23
CA PRO A 389 39.31 -16.85 -1.98
C PRO A 389 40.45 -15.85 -1.82
N GLY A 390 40.11 -14.59 -1.50
CA GLY A 390 41.07 -13.51 -1.33
C GLY A 390 41.58 -12.87 -2.64
N GLN A 391 41.15 -13.36 -3.81
CA GLN A 391 41.53 -12.80 -5.11
C GLN A 391 40.75 -11.51 -5.40
N SER A 392 41.43 -10.55 -6.00
CA SER A 392 40.83 -9.32 -6.53
C SER A 392 40.64 -9.41 -8.05
N VAL A 393 39.38 -9.28 -8.50
CA VAL A 393 39.01 -9.36 -9.92
C VAL A 393 38.26 -8.09 -10.33
N ALA A 394 38.76 -7.43 -11.37
CA ALA A 394 38.10 -6.27 -11.95
C ALA A 394 37.41 -6.61 -13.27
N PHE A 395 36.20 -6.12 -13.46
CA PHE A 395 35.51 -6.15 -14.74
C PHE A 395 35.48 -4.73 -15.35
N VAL A 396 36.07 -4.59 -16.53
CA VAL A 396 36.14 -3.34 -17.30
C VAL A 396 35.46 -3.50 -18.66
N GLY A 397 35.10 -2.41 -19.31
CA GLY A 397 34.48 -2.45 -20.62
C GLY A 397 33.61 -1.22 -20.88
N SER A 398 33.12 -1.06 -22.10
CA SER A 398 32.23 0.06 -22.48
C SER A 398 30.91 0.08 -21.70
N SER A 399 30.21 1.23 -21.72
CA SER A 399 28.86 1.29 -21.18
C SER A 399 27.96 0.31 -21.95
N GLY A 400 27.07 -0.38 -21.25
CA GLY A 400 26.19 -1.40 -21.84
C GLY A 400 26.84 -2.79 -22.06
N ALA A 401 28.11 -3.00 -21.71
CA ALA A 401 28.78 -4.31 -21.88
C ALA A 401 28.23 -5.43 -20.98
N GLY A 402 27.36 -5.12 -20.00
CA GLY A 402 26.76 -6.10 -19.07
C GLY A 402 27.40 -6.13 -17.68
N LYS A 403 28.31 -5.23 -17.34
CA LYS A 403 29.05 -5.20 -16.07
C LYS A 403 28.15 -5.17 -14.84
N SER A 404 27.28 -4.17 -14.71
CA SER A 404 26.35 -4.03 -13.56
C SER A 404 25.31 -5.17 -13.53
N THR A 405 24.96 -5.74 -14.69
CA THR A 405 24.13 -6.95 -14.76
C THR A 405 24.83 -8.14 -14.12
N LEU A 406 26.12 -8.34 -14.41
CA LEU A 406 26.94 -9.40 -13.81
C LEU A 406 27.01 -9.23 -12.27
N LEU A 407 27.23 -7.98 -11.80
CA LEU A 407 27.25 -7.70 -10.36
C LEU A 407 25.91 -7.97 -9.67
N ASN A 408 24.77 -7.73 -10.36
CA ASN A 408 23.44 -7.99 -9.81
C ASN A 408 23.12 -9.49 -9.68
N LEU A 409 23.80 -10.35 -10.43
CA LEU A 409 23.65 -11.81 -10.29
C LEU A 409 24.36 -12.33 -9.02
N LEU A 410 25.47 -11.73 -8.59
CA LEU A 410 26.26 -12.20 -7.45
C LEU A 410 25.46 -12.24 -6.14
N PRO A 411 24.71 -11.19 -5.69
CA PRO A 411 23.85 -11.28 -4.51
C PRO A 411 22.52 -12.00 -4.81
N ARG A 412 22.43 -12.63 -5.99
CA ARG A 412 21.24 -13.33 -6.47
C ARG A 412 20.00 -12.43 -6.42
N PHE A 413 20.12 -11.21 -6.98
CA PHE A 413 18.92 -10.40 -7.26
C PHE A 413 18.15 -10.97 -8.45
N TYR A 414 18.86 -11.69 -9.33
CA TYR A 414 18.35 -12.43 -10.46
C TYR A 414 19.01 -13.79 -10.51
N ASP A 415 18.31 -14.80 -11.01
CA ASP A 415 18.91 -16.07 -11.38
C ASP A 415 19.38 -16.00 -12.86
N PRO A 416 20.52 -16.57 -13.24
CA PRO A 416 20.95 -16.62 -14.62
C PRO A 416 19.97 -17.41 -15.48
N THR A 417 19.76 -16.97 -16.74
CA THR A 417 18.89 -17.68 -17.70
C THR A 417 19.55 -18.93 -18.27
N ALA A 418 20.87 -18.97 -18.30
CA ALA A 418 21.67 -20.14 -18.66
C ALA A 418 22.90 -20.22 -17.75
N GLY A 419 23.46 -21.43 -17.61
CA GLY A 419 24.64 -21.67 -16.77
C GLY A 419 24.33 -21.79 -15.28
N LYS A 420 25.41 -21.79 -14.47
CA LYS A 420 25.37 -21.97 -13.01
C LYS A 420 26.38 -21.07 -12.32
N MET A 421 25.97 -20.51 -11.18
CA MET A 421 26.86 -19.83 -10.24
C MET A 421 27.03 -20.70 -9.00
N LYS A 422 28.26 -20.87 -8.56
CA LYS A 422 28.61 -21.74 -7.43
C LYS A 422 29.47 -21.01 -6.39
N LEU A 423 29.25 -21.38 -5.14
CA LEU A 423 30.13 -21.08 -4.01
C LEU A 423 30.77 -22.42 -3.58
N ASP A 424 32.05 -22.63 -3.87
CA ASP A 424 32.72 -23.96 -3.88
C ASP A 424 31.96 -24.95 -4.80
N GLU A 425 31.43 -26.07 -4.25
CA GLU A 425 30.60 -27.03 -4.98
C GLU A 425 29.11 -26.68 -5.04
N TRP A 426 28.64 -25.72 -4.26
CA TRP A 426 27.22 -25.43 -4.08
C TRP A 426 26.70 -24.43 -5.10
N ASP A 427 25.71 -24.84 -5.89
CA ASP A 427 24.96 -23.92 -6.77
C ASP A 427 24.20 -22.90 -5.91
N PHE A 428 24.22 -21.61 -6.29
CA PHE A 428 23.51 -20.52 -5.59
C PHE A 428 22.03 -20.80 -5.37
N ARG A 429 21.38 -21.55 -6.26
CA ARG A 429 19.98 -21.94 -6.18
C ARG A 429 19.68 -22.87 -5.00
N HIS A 430 20.68 -23.58 -4.53
CA HIS A 430 20.57 -24.51 -3.40
C HIS A 430 21.07 -23.92 -2.07
N ILE A 431 21.51 -22.66 -2.06
CA ILE A 431 21.94 -21.96 -0.85
C ILE A 431 20.78 -21.06 -0.38
N ARG A 432 20.56 -20.98 0.93
CA ARG A 432 19.61 -20.01 1.49
C ARG A 432 20.02 -18.59 1.13
N LEU A 433 19.11 -17.81 0.55
CA LEU A 433 19.36 -16.42 0.11
C LEU A 433 19.97 -15.54 1.20
N LYS A 434 19.48 -15.71 2.45
CA LYS A 434 20.00 -14.96 3.59
C LYS A 434 21.47 -15.28 3.87
N ASP A 435 21.88 -16.53 3.73
CA ASP A 435 23.26 -16.94 3.98
C ASP A 435 24.15 -16.56 2.80
N LEU A 436 23.69 -16.73 1.56
CA LEU A 436 24.39 -16.24 0.37
C LEU A 436 24.68 -14.73 0.47
N ARG A 437 23.69 -13.94 0.83
CA ARG A 437 23.82 -12.48 0.97
C ARG A 437 24.69 -12.05 2.14
N ARG A 438 24.91 -12.91 3.14
CA ARG A 438 25.89 -12.68 4.21
C ARG A 438 27.33 -12.90 3.75
N HIS A 439 27.53 -13.71 2.70
CA HIS A 439 28.85 -13.89 2.10
C HIS A 439 29.27 -12.73 1.22
N ILE A 440 28.34 -11.87 0.80
CA ILE A 440 28.55 -10.85 -0.22
C ILE A 440 28.13 -9.48 0.33
N ALA A 441 29.10 -8.59 0.47
CA ALA A 441 28.83 -7.16 0.71
C ALA A 441 28.82 -6.43 -0.63
N LEU A 442 27.74 -5.68 -0.91
CA LEU A 442 27.55 -4.96 -2.16
C LEU A 442 27.58 -3.45 -1.95
N VAL A 443 28.39 -2.76 -2.75
CA VAL A 443 28.37 -1.30 -2.92
C VAL A 443 27.86 -1.00 -4.31
N LEU A 444 26.71 -0.31 -4.38
CA LEU A 444 26.08 0.09 -5.65
C LEU A 444 26.69 1.40 -6.15
N GLN A 445 26.62 1.63 -7.47
CA GLN A 445 27.04 2.86 -8.12
C GLN A 445 26.29 4.08 -7.53
N GLU A 446 24.96 4.00 -7.41
CA GLU A 446 24.18 4.97 -6.68
C GLU A 446 24.06 4.54 -5.22
N SER A 447 24.77 5.26 -4.33
CA SER A 447 24.82 4.94 -2.91
C SER A 447 23.50 5.29 -2.23
N VAL A 448 22.76 4.28 -1.79
CA VAL A 448 21.51 4.45 -1.03
C VAL A 448 21.82 4.83 0.41
N ILE A 449 21.36 6.01 0.82
CA ILE A 449 21.45 6.53 2.19
C ILE A 449 20.05 6.54 2.81
N LEU A 450 19.95 6.03 4.04
CA LEU A 450 18.70 6.02 4.80
C LEU A 450 18.53 7.34 5.55
N PRO A 451 17.28 7.81 5.77
CA PRO A 451 16.99 9.02 6.56
C PRO A 451 17.13 8.73 8.06
N THR A 452 18.34 8.40 8.48
CA THR A 452 18.75 8.13 9.86
C THR A 452 20.12 8.78 10.08
N ASN A 453 20.74 8.63 11.26
CA ASN A 453 22.07 9.16 11.50
C ASN A 453 23.16 8.37 10.75
N ILE A 454 24.36 8.95 10.67
CA ILE A 454 25.49 8.35 9.95
C ILE A 454 25.92 7.02 10.57
N ALA A 455 25.95 6.91 11.91
CA ALA A 455 26.32 5.65 12.58
C ALA A 455 25.38 4.51 12.22
N GLU A 456 24.06 4.74 12.24
CA GLU A 456 23.06 3.75 11.84
C GLU A 456 23.16 3.40 10.36
N ASN A 457 23.47 4.38 9.50
CA ASN A 457 23.72 4.12 8.08
C ASN A 457 24.90 3.17 7.87
N ILE A 458 26.00 3.36 8.59
CA ILE A 458 27.18 2.48 8.51
C ILE A 458 26.85 1.10 9.10
N ALA A 459 26.18 1.08 10.27
CA ALA A 459 25.82 -0.15 10.99
C ALA A 459 24.70 -0.97 10.34
N TYR A 460 24.04 -0.46 9.28
CA TYR A 460 22.87 -1.10 8.67
C TYR A 460 23.09 -2.56 8.27
N GLY A 461 24.27 -2.89 7.75
CA GLY A 461 24.63 -4.26 7.35
C GLY A 461 25.10 -5.16 8.51
N CYS A 462 25.37 -4.60 9.68
CA CYS A 462 25.85 -5.30 10.87
C CYS A 462 25.18 -4.72 12.13
N PRO A 463 23.88 -5.02 12.39
CA PRO A 463 23.20 -4.56 13.59
C PRO A 463 23.91 -5.05 14.85
N GLY A 464 24.22 -4.16 15.77
CA GLY A 464 24.93 -4.46 17.00
C GLY A 464 26.46 -4.25 16.93
N ALA A 465 26.98 -3.65 15.85
CA ALA A 465 28.37 -3.22 15.78
C ALA A 465 28.69 -2.16 16.84
N THR A 466 29.88 -2.25 17.44
CA THR A 466 30.33 -1.26 18.42
C THR A 466 30.68 0.07 17.76
N GLN A 467 30.75 1.15 18.56
CA GLN A 467 31.17 2.46 18.05
C GLN A 467 32.60 2.44 17.49
N GLU A 468 33.49 1.63 18.09
CA GLU A 468 34.86 1.47 17.61
C GLU A 468 34.88 0.78 16.23
N GLU A 469 34.07 -0.25 16.03
CA GLU A 469 33.97 -0.93 14.73
C GLU A 469 33.40 0.00 13.65
N ILE A 470 32.41 0.82 13.98
CA ILE A 470 31.82 1.82 13.08
C ILE A 470 32.87 2.88 12.69
N ARG A 471 33.64 3.39 13.66
CA ARG A 471 34.72 4.36 13.41
C ARG A 471 35.84 3.77 12.57
N GLU A 472 36.24 2.54 12.85
CA GLU A 472 37.27 1.86 12.06
C GLU A 472 36.81 1.62 10.61
N ALA A 473 35.56 1.18 10.41
CA ALA A 473 35.01 1.04 9.06
C ALA A 473 34.94 2.40 8.31
N ALA A 474 34.58 3.47 9.01
CA ALA A 474 34.59 4.82 8.46
C ALA A 474 35.99 5.28 8.11
N ARG A 475 37.00 4.98 8.94
CA ARG A 475 38.41 5.29 8.71
C ARG A 475 38.93 4.60 7.46
N LEU A 476 38.67 3.29 7.34
CA LEU A 476 39.04 2.50 6.18
C LEU A 476 38.39 2.99 4.88
N ALA A 477 37.17 3.51 4.95
CA ALA A 477 36.47 4.10 3.81
C ALA A 477 36.88 5.57 3.53
N GLY A 478 37.80 6.15 4.30
CA GLY A 478 38.17 7.55 4.18
C GLY A 478 37.04 8.52 4.59
N ALA A 479 36.10 8.07 5.43
CA ALA A 479 34.92 8.85 5.81
C ALA A 479 35.10 9.60 7.14
N SER A 480 35.99 9.18 8.04
CA SER A 480 36.11 9.71 9.40
C SER A 480 36.35 11.22 9.42
N ALA A 481 37.25 11.75 8.59
CA ALA A 481 37.60 13.15 8.59
C ALA A 481 36.39 14.09 8.35
N PHE A 482 35.56 13.79 7.34
CA PHE A 482 34.38 14.63 7.10
C PHE A 482 33.26 14.39 8.13
N ILE A 483 33.12 13.17 8.65
CA ILE A 483 32.10 12.87 9.67
C ILE A 483 32.42 13.64 10.96
N GLU A 484 33.66 13.63 11.40
CA GLU A 484 34.12 14.31 12.62
C GLU A 484 34.09 15.83 12.49
N ALA A 485 34.20 16.36 11.28
CA ALA A 485 34.01 17.79 11.00
C ALA A 485 32.54 18.25 11.07
N LEU A 486 31.57 17.36 11.09
CA LEU A 486 30.15 17.70 11.22
C LEU A 486 29.82 18.03 12.69
N PRO A 487 28.89 18.98 12.95
CA PRO A 487 28.58 19.44 14.33
C PRO A 487 28.14 18.33 15.28
N LYS A 488 27.49 17.27 14.79
CA LYS A 488 27.04 16.11 15.56
C LYS A 488 27.83 14.83 15.25
N GLY A 489 28.89 14.92 14.42
CA GLY A 489 29.71 13.79 14.04
C GLY A 489 28.88 12.60 13.50
N TYR A 490 29.10 11.42 14.04
CA TYR A 490 28.39 10.19 13.68
C TYR A 490 26.88 10.21 13.98
N LEU A 491 26.42 11.09 14.88
CA LEU A 491 24.99 11.27 15.20
C LEU A 491 24.29 12.30 14.29
N THR A 492 24.96 12.77 13.25
CA THR A 492 24.36 13.69 12.29
C THR A 492 23.24 13.00 11.53
N GLU A 493 22.02 13.55 11.64
CA GLU A 493 20.84 13.08 10.90
C GLU A 493 20.98 13.40 9.41
N LEU A 494 20.64 12.42 8.58
CA LEU A 494 20.66 12.54 7.14
C LEU A 494 19.23 12.68 6.62
N ASN A 495 19.07 13.56 5.63
CA ASN A 495 17.79 13.74 4.94
C ASN A 495 17.51 12.60 3.97
N ASP A 496 16.29 12.57 3.42
CA ASP A 496 15.93 11.62 2.36
C ASP A 496 16.99 11.61 1.25
N ALA A 497 17.43 10.40 0.89
CA ALA A 497 18.52 10.15 -0.06
C ALA A 497 19.88 10.82 0.29
N GLY A 498 20.09 11.32 1.52
CA GLY A 498 21.34 11.95 1.94
C GLY A 498 21.67 13.22 1.15
N LEU A 499 20.66 14.02 0.78
CA LEU A 499 20.83 15.25 -0.02
C LEU A 499 21.71 16.31 0.65
N ASN A 500 21.91 16.21 1.97
CA ASN A 500 22.82 17.06 2.74
C ASN A 500 24.29 16.60 2.68
N LEU A 501 24.60 15.55 1.90
CA LEU A 501 25.96 15.05 1.68
C LEU A 501 26.36 15.18 0.21
N SER A 502 27.65 15.37 -0.06
CA SER A 502 28.17 15.27 -1.42
C SER A 502 28.10 13.81 -1.95
N GLY A 503 28.15 13.62 -3.28
CA GLY A 503 28.18 12.30 -3.90
C GLY A 503 29.29 11.41 -3.34
N GLY A 504 30.50 11.97 -3.21
CA GLY A 504 31.64 11.27 -2.64
C GLY A 504 31.51 10.93 -1.16
N GLN A 505 30.84 11.78 -0.36
CA GLN A 505 30.56 11.48 1.04
C GLN A 505 29.56 10.32 1.17
N ARG A 506 28.48 10.31 0.35
CA ARG A 506 27.54 9.19 0.30
C ARG A 506 28.23 7.89 -0.08
N GLN A 507 29.10 7.92 -1.09
CA GLN A 507 29.84 6.74 -1.55
C GLN A 507 30.75 6.16 -0.48
N ARG A 508 31.47 7.01 0.27
CA ARG A 508 32.32 6.58 1.40
C ARG A 508 31.51 5.99 2.56
N ILE A 509 30.32 6.51 2.87
CA ILE A 509 29.42 5.89 3.86
C ILE A 509 28.97 4.51 3.39
N ALA A 510 28.60 4.36 2.12
CA ALA A 510 28.21 3.06 1.57
C ALA A 510 29.36 2.05 1.58
N LEU A 511 30.59 2.50 1.31
CA LEU A 511 31.79 1.68 1.42
C LEU A 511 32.06 1.28 2.88
N ALA A 512 31.95 2.21 3.83
CA ALA A 512 32.10 1.93 5.26
C ALA A 512 31.08 0.88 5.73
N ARG A 513 29.81 0.99 5.30
CA ARG A 513 28.77 -0.02 5.52
C ARG A 513 29.18 -1.41 5.04
N ALA A 514 29.72 -1.52 3.83
CA ALA A 514 30.14 -2.78 3.25
C ALA A 514 31.39 -3.36 3.97
N LEU A 515 32.34 -2.53 4.35
CA LEU A 515 33.54 -2.93 5.09
C LEU A 515 33.20 -3.46 6.49
N LEU A 516 32.24 -2.85 7.16
CA LEU A 516 31.79 -3.23 8.50
C LEU A 516 31.19 -4.63 8.55
N THR A 517 30.52 -5.10 7.47
CA THR A 517 29.89 -6.43 7.44
C THR A 517 30.85 -7.57 7.60
N LYS A 518 32.16 -7.37 7.37
CA LYS A 518 33.21 -8.42 7.36
C LYS A 518 32.88 -9.58 6.41
N ALA A 519 32.00 -9.38 5.41
CA ALA A 519 31.66 -10.39 4.41
C ALA A 519 32.91 -10.87 3.66
N PRO A 520 33.08 -12.19 3.40
CA PRO A 520 34.23 -12.72 2.69
C PRO A 520 34.42 -12.19 1.27
N THR A 521 33.33 -11.84 0.60
CA THR A 521 33.31 -11.27 -0.76
C THR A 521 32.78 -9.86 -0.75
N LEU A 522 33.55 -8.93 -1.29
CA LEU A 522 33.17 -7.53 -1.48
C LEU A 522 32.92 -7.28 -2.97
N VAL A 523 31.73 -6.84 -3.31
CA VAL A 523 31.31 -6.51 -4.68
C VAL A 523 31.09 -5.01 -4.78
N LEU A 524 31.78 -4.36 -5.72
CA LEU A 524 31.84 -2.90 -5.84
C LEU A 524 31.48 -2.49 -7.26
N ASP A 525 30.44 -1.66 -7.40
CA ASP A 525 30.04 -1.04 -8.67
C ASP A 525 30.50 0.42 -8.69
N GLU A 526 31.56 0.71 -9.42
CA GLU A 526 32.17 2.04 -9.57
C GLU A 526 32.46 2.78 -8.25
N PRO A 527 33.20 2.19 -7.30
CA PRO A 527 33.33 2.71 -5.93
C PRO A 527 34.08 4.04 -5.82
N THR A 528 34.66 4.54 -6.91
CA THR A 528 35.44 5.80 -6.93
C THR A 528 34.89 6.85 -7.90
N SER A 529 33.75 6.60 -8.55
CA SER A 529 33.22 7.46 -9.61
C SER A 529 32.91 8.90 -9.19
N ALA A 530 32.49 9.10 -7.91
CA ALA A 530 32.14 10.39 -7.35
C ALA A 530 33.24 10.98 -6.44
N LEU A 531 34.45 10.38 -6.42
CA LEU A 531 35.55 10.80 -5.56
C LEU A 531 36.54 11.68 -6.31
N ASP A 532 37.16 12.60 -5.60
CA ASP A 532 38.37 13.32 -6.03
C ASP A 532 39.60 12.42 -5.93
N SER A 533 40.73 12.83 -6.52
CA SER A 533 41.95 12.01 -6.63
C SER A 533 42.51 11.60 -5.25
N ASN A 534 42.43 12.45 -4.23
CA ASN A 534 42.96 12.13 -2.89
C ASN A 534 42.13 11.02 -2.23
N HIS A 535 40.80 11.12 -2.29
CA HIS A 535 39.92 10.12 -1.70
C HIS A 535 39.88 8.83 -2.54
N GLU A 536 40.06 8.91 -3.86
CA GLU A 536 40.23 7.73 -4.72
C GLU A 536 41.47 6.94 -4.32
N GLN A 537 42.58 7.61 -4.01
CA GLN A 537 43.80 6.96 -3.54
C GLN A 537 43.55 6.19 -2.22
N ILE A 538 42.90 6.83 -1.23
CA ILE A 538 42.58 6.17 0.06
C ILE A 538 41.74 4.91 -0.15
N VAL A 539 40.71 4.98 -0.98
CA VAL A 539 39.86 3.82 -1.28
C VAL A 539 40.66 2.73 -2.00
N THR A 540 41.50 3.10 -2.97
CA THR A 540 42.35 2.16 -3.70
C THR A 540 43.36 1.46 -2.79
N GLU A 541 44.01 2.18 -1.88
CA GLU A 541 44.90 1.66 -0.86
C GLU A 541 44.16 0.68 0.07
N THR A 542 42.94 1.07 0.52
CA THR A 542 42.11 0.19 1.33
C THR A 542 41.77 -1.11 0.59
N LEU A 543 41.33 -1.04 -0.67
CA LEU A 543 41.03 -2.22 -1.46
C LEU A 543 42.27 -3.11 -1.64
N ASN A 544 43.43 -2.51 -1.86
CA ASN A 544 44.71 -3.25 -1.94
C ASN A 544 45.05 -3.94 -0.61
N SER A 545 44.74 -3.34 0.54
CA SER A 545 45.01 -3.94 1.87
C SER A 545 44.08 -5.14 2.17
N LEU A 546 43.00 -5.31 1.44
CA LEU A 546 42.07 -6.42 1.56
C LEU A 546 42.50 -7.66 0.76
N LYS A 547 43.45 -7.53 -0.16
CA LYS A 547 43.99 -8.67 -0.95
C LYS A 547 44.49 -9.79 -0.04
N GLY A 548 44.20 -11.01 -0.43
CA GLY A 548 44.51 -12.21 0.35
C GLY A 548 43.61 -12.41 1.58
N LYS A 549 42.88 -11.35 2.05
CA LYS A 549 41.99 -11.43 3.21
C LYS A 549 40.52 -11.55 2.81
N ARG A 550 40.10 -10.84 1.77
CA ARG A 550 38.75 -10.88 1.22
C ARG A 550 38.79 -10.97 -0.29
N THR A 551 37.85 -11.68 -0.87
CA THR A 551 37.63 -11.66 -2.31
C THR A 551 37.00 -10.31 -2.71
N VAL A 552 37.60 -9.64 -3.71
CA VAL A 552 37.11 -8.35 -4.20
C VAL A 552 36.69 -8.50 -5.66
N VAL A 553 35.42 -8.21 -5.95
CA VAL A 553 34.89 -8.15 -7.31
C VAL A 553 34.54 -6.71 -7.60
N LEU A 554 35.22 -6.08 -8.53
CA LEU A 554 35.17 -4.66 -8.80
C LEU A 554 34.72 -4.42 -10.24
N VAL A 555 33.76 -3.51 -10.43
CA VAL A 555 33.49 -2.88 -11.72
C VAL A 555 34.00 -1.44 -11.66
N SER A 556 34.84 -1.06 -12.60
CA SER A 556 35.30 0.33 -12.74
C SER A 556 35.66 0.62 -14.20
N HIS A 557 35.48 1.85 -14.59
CA HIS A 557 36.01 2.38 -15.84
C HIS A 557 37.31 3.17 -15.61
N ARG A 558 37.73 3.38 -14.34
CA ARG A 558 38.99 4.07 -14.01
C ARG A 558 40.14 3.07 -13.89
N ILE A 559 41.15 3.27 -14.74
CA ILE A 559 42.31 2.37 -14.79
C ILE A 559 43.12 2.39 -13.47
N GLY A 560 43.24 3.57 -12.82
CA GLY A 560 43.91 3.72 -11.53
C GLY A 560 43.35 2.76 -10.46
N THR A 561 42.06 2.55 -10.43
CA THR A 561 41.40 1.68 -9.46
C THR A 561 41.61 0.18 -9.77
N VAL A 562 41.70 -0.20 -11.06
CA VAL A 562 41.73 -1.62 -11.47
C VAL A 562 43.12 -2.19 -11.67
N MET A 563 44.14 -1.35 -11.94
CA MET A 563 45.50 -1.83 -12.23
C MET A 563 46.16 -2.58 -11.06
N GLY A 564 45.64 -2.36 -9.85
CA GLY A 564 46.05 -3.09 -8.67
C GLY A 564 45.42 -4.49 -8.54
N CYS A 565 44.39 -4.87 -9.30
CA CYS A 565 43.73 -6.17 -9.17
C CYS A 565 44.58 -7.33 -9.67
N ASP A 566 44.41 -8.53 -9.07
CA ASP A 566 45.13 -9.74 -9.47
C ASP A 566 44.73 -10.21 -10.86
N ARG A 567 43.48 -9.97 -11.25
CA ARG A 567 42.96 -10.28 -12.59
C ARG A 567 42.00 -9.17 -13.06
N ILE A 568 42.13 -8.81 -14.31
CA ILE A 568 41.25 -7.88 -15.00
C ILE A 568 40.58 -8.65 -16.15
N CYS A 569 39.26 -8.55 -16.24
CA CYS A 569 38.42 -9.14 -17.30
C CYS A 569 37.78 -8.04 -18.10
N VAL A 570 38.00 -8.00 -19.41
CA VAL A 570 37.39 -7.05 -20.32
C VAL A 570 36.09 -7.63 -20.84
N LEU A 571 34.97 -6.97 -20.52
CA LEU A 571 33.64 -7.31 -21.07
C LEU A 571 33.38 -6.50 -22.34
N ALA A 572 32.97 -7.20 -23.39
CA ALA A 572 32.44 -6.59 -24.60
C ALA A 572 31.24 -7.40 -25.12
N ARG A 573 30.13 -6.74 -25.40
CA ARG A 573 28.88 -7.34 -25.90
C ARG A 573 28.40 -8.58 -25.09
N GLY A 574 28.58 -8.53 -23.78
CA GLY A 574 28.14 -9.59 -22.85
C GLY A 574 29.07 -10.80 -22.74
N THR A 575 30.29 -10.76 -23.31
CA THR A 575 31.30 -11.82 -23.21
C THR A 575 32.59 -11.28 -22.63
N ILE A 576 33.42 -12.16 -22.02
CA ILE A 576 34.78 -11.82 -21.62
C ILE A 576 35.66 -12.01 -22.86
N VAL A 577 36.26 -10.92 -23.34
CA VAL A 577 37.09 -10.92 -24.56
C VAL A 577 38.59 -10.90 -24.26
N GLU A 578 38.99 -10.35 -23.11
CA GLU A 578 40.37 -10.32 -22.63
C GLU A 578 40.37 -10.59 -21.13
N GLN A 579 41.37 -11.31 -20.65
CA GLN A 579 41.62 -11.50 -19.22
C GLN A 579 43.12 -11.65 -18.93
N GLY A 580 43.57 -11.08 -17.82
CA GLY A 580 44.96 -11.13 -17.39
C GLY A 580 45.27 -10.09 -16.33
N SER A 581 46.52 -9.95 -15.93
CA SER A 581 47.01 -8.84 -15.10
C SER A 581 47.11 -7.54 -15.91
N HIS A 582 47.24 -6.41 -15.23
CA HIS A 582 47.44 -5.10 -15.87
C HIS A 582 48.61 -5.14 -16.90
N GLN A 583 49.74 -5.72 -16.49
CA GLN A 583 50.95 -5.78 -17.34
C GLN A 583 50.74 -6.65 -18.58
N GLU A 584 50.10 -7.81 -18.42
CA GLU A 584 49.80 -8.72 -19.52
C GLU A 584 48.85 -8.07 -20.53
N LEU A 585 47.78 -7.42 -20.09
CA LEU A 585 46.79 -6.78 -20.95
C LEU A 585 47.36 -5.54 -21.69
N ILE A 586 48.27 -4.79 -21.04
CA ILE A 586 49.00 -3.70 -21.72
C ILE A 586 49.88 -4.23 -22.84
N ARG A 587 50.61 -5.37 -22.59
CA ARG A 587 51.47 -6.02 -23.60
C ARG A 587 50.66 -6.60 -24.75
N LEU A 588 49.46 -7.09 -24.48
CA LEU A 588 48.56 -7.62 -25.52
C LEU A 588 48.13 -6.54 -26.54
N GLY A 589 48.15 -5.27 -26.14
CA GLY A 589 47.78 -4.14 -27.04
C GLY A 589 46.31 -4.10 -27.45
N GLY A 590 45.45 -4.83 -26.76
CA GLY A 590 44.04 -4.99 -27.09
C GLY A 590 43.12 -3.85 -26.60
N ILE A 591 41.84 -4.18 -26.29
CA ILE A 591 40.84 -3.23 -25.86
C ILE A 591 41.25 -2.56 -24.56
N TYR A 592 41.77 -3.33 -23.59
CA TYR A 592 42.24 -2.80 -22.31
C TYR A 592 43.37 -1.77 -22.49
N ALA A 593 44.37 -2.09 -23.32
CA ALA A 593 45.47 -1.18 -23.56
C ALA A 593 45.02 0.13 -24.23
N SER A 594 44.01 0.04 -25.13
CA SER A 594 43.40 1.22 -25.77
C SER A 594 42.67 2.09 -24.75
N MET A 595 41.88 1.50 -23.83
CA MET A 595 41.22 2.20 -22.74
C MET A 595 42.23 2.87 -21.81
N ALA A 596 43.31 2.18 -21.45
CA ALA A 596 44.36 2.72 -20.59
C ALA A 596 45.06 3.93 -21.21
N LYS A 597 45.34 3.86 -22.53
CA LYS A 597 45.93 4.98 -23.28
C LYS A 597 45.02 6.20 -23.34
N GLN A 598 43.74 6.01 -23.60
CA GLN A 598 42.78 7.11 -23.65
C GLN A 598 42.65 7.83 -22.30
N GLN A 599 42.62 7.12 -21.16
CA GLN A 599 42.54 7.75 -19.84
C GLN A 599 43.82 8.50 -19.48
N ARG A 600 45.01 7.96 -19.79
CA ARG A 600 46.28 8.67 -19.57
C ARG A 600 46.33 10.01 -20.32
N HIS A 601 45.79 10.07 -21.53
CA HIS A 601 45.71 11.33 -22.30
C HIS A 601 44.68 12.32 -21.72
N ALA A 602 43.60 11.83 -21.11
CA ALA A 602 42.59 12.68 -20.46
C ALA A 602 43.08 13.25 -19.12
N ASP A 603 43.93 12.53 -18.41
CA ASP A 603 44.51 12.94 -17.11
C ASP A 603 45.79 13.78 -17.25
N SER A 604 46.37 13.91 -18.46
CA SER A 604 47.52 14.80 -18.70
C SER A 604 47.04 16.26 -18.76
N PRO A 605 47.56 17.18 -17.93
CA PRO A 605 47.20 18.58 -18.02
C PRO A 605 47.58 19.11 -19.41
N ILE A 606 46.60 19.65 -20.12
CA ILE A 606 46.84 20.45 -21.35
C ILE A 606 47.42 21.78 -20.87
N TYR A 607 48.74 21.82 -20.66
CA TYR A 607 49.44 23.08 -20.72
C TYR A 607 49.75 23.29 -22.21
N PRO A 608 49.22 24.35 -22.84
CA PRO A 608 49.77 24.78 -24.11
C PRO A 608 51.21 25.24 -23.85
N GLU A 609 52.18 24.59 -24.50
CA GLU A 609 53.54 25.17 -24.59
C GLU A 609 53.38 26.61 -25.08
N ALA A 610 53.76 27.57 -24.18
CA ALA A 610 53.87 28.97 -24.56
C ALA A 610 55.00 29.05 -25.57
N ALA A 611 54.65 29.37 -26.80
CA ALA A 611 55.56 29.80 -27.87
C ALA A 611 55.85 31.30 -27.74
#